data_779d5091040657dbc44efc85cd9229ae
#
_entry.id   779d5091040657dbc44efc85cd9229ae
#
_cell.length_a   1.000
_cell.length_b   1.000
_cell.length_c   1.000
_cell.angle_alpha   90.00
_cell.angle_beta   90.00
_cell.angle_gamma   90.00
#
_symmetry.space_group_name_H-M   'P 1'
#
loop_
_entity.id
_entity.type
_entity.pdbx_description
1 polymer ?
#
loop_
_entity_poly.entity_id
_entity_poly.type
_entity_poly.pdbx_seq_one_letter_code
_entity_poly.pdbx_strand_id
1 'polypeptide(L)'
;MATRLPKGYRPTEDEPFMNAKMQEYFRRKLKAWREELVRESTQTLQHLQEDSIQEPDIADRASAESERALELRTRDRERKLLSKIDSALSRSEDGTYGYCDELGEPINIQRLEARP
;
A
#
# COMPACT_ATOMS: atom_id res chain seq x y z
N MET A 1 10.64 -11.06 18.58
CA MET A 1 10.28 -9.90 19.40
C MET A 1 10.20 -8.64 18.57
N ALA A 2 9.16 -7.85 18.76
CA ALA A 2 9.05 -6.57 18.08
C ALA A 2 10.11 -5.60 18.65
N THR A 3 10.88 -4.99 17.75
CA THR A 3 11.88 -4.01 18.13
C THR A 3 11.16 -2.71 18.51
N ARG A 4 11.49 -2.13 19.64
CA ARG A 4 10.96 -0.84 20.05
C ARG A 4 11.62 0.27 19.23
N LEU A 5 10.79 1.14 18.64
CA LEU A 5 11.27 2.32 17.94
C LEU A 5 11.25 3.52 18.89
N PRO A 6 12.34 4.32 18.93
CA PRO A 6 12.28 5.61 19.62
C PRO A 6 11.20 6.52 19.01
N LYS A 7 10.61 7.37 19.84
CA LYS A 7 9.62 8.34 19.37
C LYS A 7 10.26 9.27 18.35
N GLY A 8 9.62 9.41 17.18
CA GLY A 8 10.14 10.24 16.10
C GLY A 8 11.29 9.63 15.32
N TYR A 9 11.54 8.33 15.47
CA TYR A 9 12.61 7.63 14.76
C TYR A 9 12.41 7.70 13.24
N ARG A 10 13.49 8.04 12.54
CA ARG A 10 13.56 7.98 11.08
C ARG A 10 14.87 7.33 10.66
N PRO A 11 14.87 6.45 9.66
CA PRO A 11 16.10 5.85 9.17
C PRO A 11 17.05 6.90 8.60
N THR A 12 18.34 6.73 8.85
CA THR A 12 19.40 7.58 8.31
C THR A 12 20.42 6.74 7.55
N GLU A 13 21.17 7.39 6.66
CA GLU A 13 22.21 6.70 5.90
C GLU A 13 23.43 6.34 6.76
N ASP A 14 23.58 7.00 7.91
CA ASP A 14 24.67 6.76 8.86
C ASP A 14 24.49 5.46 9.65
N GLU A 15 23.31 4.88 9.64
CA GLU A 15 23.02 3.63 10.32
C GLU A 15 23.30 2.42 9.41
N PRO A 16 23.64 1.24 10.00
CA PRO A 16 23.74 0.03 9.21
C PRO A 16 22.44 -0.23 8.43
N PHE A 17 22.58 -0.56 7.15
CA PHE A 17 21.43 -0.79 6.28
C PHE A 17 20.58 -1.95 6.79
N MET A 18 19.26 -1.72 6.87
CA MET A 18 18.30 -2.70 7.36
C MET A 18 18.64 -3.29 8.73
N ASN A 19 19.10 -2.44 9.65
CA ASN A 19 19.21 -2.85 11.04
C ASN A 19 17.82 -3.14 11.63
N ALA A 20 17.73 -3.70 12.83
CA ALA A 20 16.46 -4.10 13.43
C ALA A 20 15.46 -2.92 13.53
N LYS A 21 15.94 -1.72 13.80
CA LYS A 21 15.10 -0.53 13.90
C LYS A 21 14.52 -0.13 12.56
N MET A 22 15.32 -0.16 11.49
CA MET A 22 14.86 0.13 10.13
C MET A 22 13.84 -0.87 9.66
N GLN A 23 14.06 -2.15 9.89
CA GLN A 23 13.13 -3.21 9.51
C GLN A 23 11.77 -3.00 10.19
N GLU A 24 11.75 -2.69 11.47
CA GLU A 24 10.52 -2.44 12.20
C GLU A 24 9.84 -1.15 11.75
N TYR A 25 10.61 -0.10 11.45
CA TYR A 25 10.08 1.16 10.93
C TYR A 25 9.33 0.94 9.61
N PHE A 26 9.96 0.29 8.64
CA PHE A 26 9.34 0.04 7.34
C PHE A 26 8.20 -0.95 7.43
N ARG A 27 8.30 -1.94 8.30
CA ARG A 27 7.21 -2.89 8.55
C ARG A 27 5.96 -2.18 9.05
N ARG A 28 6.10 -1.27 10.01
CA ARG A 28 4.97 -0.47 10.53
C ARG A 28 4.40 0.45 9.46
N LYS A 29 5.25 1.04 8.65
CA LYS A 29 4.84 1.91 7.55
C LYS A 29 4.03 1.13 6.50
N LEU A 30 4.47 -0.05 6.14
CA LEU A 30 3.76 -0.94 5.21
C LEU A 30 2.42 -1.38 5.78
N LYS A 31 2.35 -1.74 7.05
CA LYS A 31 1.11 -2.13 7.70
C LYS A 31 0.09 -0.99 7.75
N ALA A 32 0.53 0.21 8.09
CA ALA A 32 -0.34 1.39 8.12
C ALA A 32 -0.90 1.69 6.73
N TRP A 33 -0.06 1.61 5.72
CA TRP A 33 -0.47 1.81 4.32
C TRP A 33 -1.47 0.74 3.87
N ARG A 34 -1.23 -0.52 4.24
CA ARG A 34 -2.13 -1.62 3.94
C ARG A 34 -3.53 -1.38 4.54
N GLU A 35 -3.58 -0.98 5.81
CA GLU A 35 -4.85 -0.71 6.49
C GLU A 35 -5.61 0.44 5.82
N GLU A 36 -4.90 1.50 5.43
CA GLU A 36 -5.48 2.63 4.72
C GLU A 36 -6.06 2.21 3.37
N LEU A 37 -5.33 1.41 2.59
CA LEU A 37 -5.79 0.90 1.30
C LEU A 37 -7.01 0.00 1.44
N VAL A 38 -7.04 -0.88 2.42
CA VAL A 38 -8.18 -1.75 2.68
C VAL A 38 -9.43 -0.93 3.02
N ARG A 39 -9.26 0.13 3.80
CA ARG A 39 -10.34 1.03 4.16
C ARG A 39 -10.90 1.76 2.95
N GLU A 40 -10.02 2.32 2.10
CA GLU A 40 -10.41 2.98 0.86
C GLU A 40 -11.12 2.03 -0.10
N SER A 41 -10.61 0.82 -0.25
CA SER A 41 -11.20 -0.21 -1.11
C SER A 41 -12.60 -0.60 -0.65
N THR A 42 -12.82 -0.70 0.66
CA THR A 42 -14.13 -0.99 1.25
C THR A 42 -15.12 0.15 0.97
N GLN A 43 -14.68 1.40 1.10
CA GLN A 43 -15.51 2.56 0.80
C GLN A 43 -15.90 2.59 -0.68
N THR A 44 -14.98 2.31 -1.58
CA THR A 44 -15.23 2.24 -3.03
C THR A 44 -16.28 1.17 -3.34
N LEU A 45 -16.16 0.00 -2.72
CA LEU A 45 -17.11 -1.08 -2.90
C LEU A 45 -18.52 -0.71 -2.44
N GLN A 46 -18.63 -0.05 -1.28
CA GLN A 46 -19.92 0.43 -0.77
C GLN A 46 -20.53 1.45 -1.71
N HIS A 47 -19.76 2.38 -2.23
CA HIS A 47 -20.21 3.38 -3.18
C HIS A 47 -20.74 2.73 -4.48
N LEU A 48 -20.05 1.73 -5.00
CA LEU A 48 -20.50 0.98 -6.17
C LEU A 48 -21.82 0.27 -5.93
N GLN A 49 -22.03 -0.30 -4.74
CA GLN A 49 -23.28 -0.97 -4.38
C GLN A 49 -24.43 0.01 -4.24
N GLU A 50 -24.20 1.18 -3.65
CA GLU A 50 -25.19 2.24 -3.50
C GLU A 50 -25.62 2.79 -4.86
N ASP A 51 -24.67 3.05 -5.76
CA ASP A 51 -24.95 3.58 -7.10
C ASP A 51 -25.76 2.61 -7.95
N SER A 52 -25.63 1.31 -7.74
CA SER A 52 -26.37 0.30 -8.50
C SER A 52 -27.87 0.33 -8.22
N ILE A 53 -28.31 0.98 -7.15
CA ILE A 53 -29.71 1.04 -6.71
C ILE A 53 -30.43 2.27 -7.28
N GLN A 54 -29.71 3.32 -7.71
CA GLN A 54 -30.27 4.58 -8.19
C GLN A 54 -29.97 4.79 -9.68
N GLU A 55 -30.96 4.56 -10.55
CA GLU A 55 -30.84 4.82 -11.99
C GLU A 55 -32.07 5.57 -12.52
N PRO A 56 -32.05 6.93 -12.51
CA PRO A 56 -33.23 7.70 -12.90
C PRO A 56 -33.50 7.77 -14.40
N ASP A 57 -32.50 7.82 -15.29
CA ASP A 57 -32.72 7.85 -16.75
C ASP A 57 -31.52 7.32 -17.54
N ILE A 58 -31.67 7.31 -18.92
CA ILE A 58 -30.64 6.75 -19.81
C ILE A 58 -29.36 7.57 -19.84
N ALA A 59 -29.43 8.89 -19.77
CA ALA A 59 -28.27 9.78 -19.75
C ALA A 59 -27.50 9.64 -18.42
N ASP A 60 -28.22 9.60 -17.32
CA ASP A 60 -27.64 9.39 -16.00
C ASP A 60 -27.05 7.98 -15.89
N ARG A 61 -27.70 7.00 -16.54
CA ARG A 61 -27.21 5.63 -16.59
C ARG A 61 -25.87 5.54 -17.32
N ALA A 62 -25.71 6.22 -18.48
CA ALA A 62 -24.46 6.23 -19.22
C ALA A 62 -23.33 6.89 -18.43
N SER A 63 -23.62 8.00 -17.74
CA SER A 63 -22.67 8.67 -16.86
C SER A 63 -22.28 7.79 -15.67
N ALA A 64 -23.26 7.13 -15.05
CA ALA A 64 -23.03 6.22 -13.93
C ALA A 64 -22.19 5.02 -14.35
N GLU A 65 -22.39 4.49 -15.56
CA GLU A 65 -21.57 3.39 -16.08
C GLU A 65 -20.12 3.80 -16.30
N SER A 66 -19.89 5.03 -16.80
CA SER A 66 -18.54 5.58 -16.97
C SER A 66 -17.84 5.75 -15.63
N GLU A 67 -18.55 6.25 -14.62
CA GLU A 67 -18.03 6.40 -13.25
C GLU A 67 -17.72 5.04 -12.63
N ARG A 68 -18.59 4.06 -12.82
CA ARG A 68 -18.35 2.68 -12.35
C ARG A 68 -17.11 2.07 -13.00
N ALA A 69 -16.94 2.26 -14.31
CA ALA A 69 -15.78 1.75 -15.01
C ALA A 69 -14.49 2.35 -14.45
N LEU A 70 -14.50 3.65 -14.13
CA LEU A 70 -13.35 4.32 -13.50
C LEU A 70 -13.10 3.79 -12.08
N GLU A 71 -14.15 3.64 -11.29
CA GLU A 71 -14.04 3.11 -9.92
C GLU A 71 -13.53 1.66 -9.91
N LEU A 72 -13.98 0.83 -10.86
CA LEU A 72 -13.49 -0.54 -10.99
C LEU A 72 -12.02 -0.60 -11.36
N ARG A 73 -11.54 0.31 -12.22
CA ARG A 73 -10.11 0.42 -12.56
C ARG A 73 -9.29 0.85 -11.33
N THR A 74 -9.79 1.81 -10.57
CA THR A 74 -9.15 2.27 -9.33
C THR A 74 -9.06 1.13 -8.34
N ARG A 75 -10.13 0.37 -8.16
CA ARG A 75 -10.18 -0.77 -7.27
C ARG A 75 -9.21 -1.87 -7.69
N ASP A 76 -9.11 -2.14 -9.00
CA ASP A 76 -8.16 -3.11 -9.53
C ASP A 76 -6.72 -2.68 -9.26
N ARG A 77 -6.42 -1.39 -9.41
CA ARG A 77 -5.11 -0.82 -9.08
C ARG A 77 -4.80 -0.95 -7.59
N GLU A 78 -5.77 -0.65 -6.73
CA GLU A 78 -5.63 -0.79 -5.28
C GLU A 78 -5.36 -2.24 -4.88
N ARG A 79 -6.05 -3.19 -5.50
CA ARG A 79 -5.86 -4.62 -5.26
C ARG A 79 -4.45 -5.07 -5.64
N LYS A 80 -3.95 -4.60 -6.79
CA LYS A 80 -2.58 -4.90 -7.22
C LYS A 80 -1.54 -4.30 -6.28
N LEU A 81 -1.78 -3.07 -5.84
CA LEU A 81 -0.90 -2.40 -4.87
C LEU A 81 -0.92 -3.13 -3.53
N LEU A 82 -2.09 -3.56 -3.06
CA LEU A 82 -2.23 -4.33 -1.83
C LEU A 82 -1.45 -5.65 -1.91
N SER A 83 -1.50 -6.34 -3.06
CA SER A 83 -0.72 -7.55 -3.29
C SER A 83 0.79 -7.28 -3.20
N LYS A 84 1.25 -6.15 -3.74
CA LYS A 84 2.65 -5.73 -3.65
C LYS A 84 3.06 -5.41 -2.21
N ILE A 85 2.19 -4.79 -1.44
CA ILE A 85 2.43 -4.50 -0.03
C ILE A 85 2.53 -5.80 0.78
N ASP A 86 1.63 -6.75 0.54
CA ASP A 86 1.67 -8.06 1.19
C ASP A 86 2.96 -8.82 0.86
N SER A 87 3.41 -8.74 -0.38
CA SER A 87 4.70 -9.30 -0.81
C SER A 87 5.87 -8.64 -0.09
N ALA A 88 5.84 -7.31 0.07
CA ALA A 88 6.87 -6.58 0.80
C ALA A 88 6.89 -6.95 2.29
N LEU A 89 5.71 -7.12 2.90
CA LEU A 89 5.62 -7.57 4.29
C LEU A 89 6.18 -8.99 4.47
N SER A 90 5.92 -9.88 3.51
CA SER A 90 6.50 -11.22 3.51
C SER A 90 8.03 -11.17 3.43
N ARG A 91 8.58 -10.32 2.57
CA ARG A 91 10.03 -10.12 2.49
C ARG A 91 10.60 -9.54 3.78
N SER A 92 9.85 -8.68 4.46
CA SER A 92 10.25 -8.14 5.77
C SER A 92 10.39 -9.25 6.81
N GLU A 93 9.50 -10.24 6.79
CA GLU A 93 9.59 -11.40 7.68
C GLU A 93 10.77 -12.31 7.33
N ASP A 94 11.05 -12.47 6.04
CA ASP A 94 12.17 -13.29 5.55
C ASP A 94 13.54 -12.60 5.69
N GLY A 95 13.55 -11.31 5.99
CA GLY A 95 14.77 -10.52 6.08
C GLY A 95 15.33 -10.04 4.75
N THR A 96 14.56 -10.17 3.65
CA THR A 96 14.99 -9.77 2.30
C THR A 96 14.44 -8.40 1.87
N TYR A 97 13.63 -7.77 2.69
CA TYR A 97 13.09 -6.44 2.40
C TYR A 97 14.19 -5.39 2.30
N GLY A 98 14.05 -4.49 1.35
CA GLY A 98 15.00 -3.39 1.14
C GLY A 98 16.02 -3.64 0.05
N TYR A 99 16.01 -4.83 -0.56
CA TYR A 99 16.91 -5.18 -1.64
C TYR A 99 16.14 -5.31 -2.95
N CYS A 100 16.78 -4.93 -4.06
CA CYS A 100 16.19 -5.06 -5.38
C CYS A 100 16.02 -6.53 -5.74
N ASP A 101 14.81 -6.92 -6.19
CA ASP A 101 14.52 -8.32 -6.54
C ASP A 101 15.37 -8.83 -7.73
N GLU A 102 15.68 -7.94 -8.67
CA GLU A 102 16.44 -8.31 -9.87
C GLU A 102 17.96 -8.28 -9.65
N LEU A 103 18.45 -7.27 -8.95
CA LEU A 103 19.87 -7.01 -8.79
C LEU A 103 20.43 -7.48 -7.45
N GLY A 104 19.58 -7.70 -6.45
CA GLY A 104 20.00 -8.04 -5.10
C GLY A 104 20.72 -6.90 -4.35
N GLU A 105 20.76 -5.71 -4.92
CA GLU A 105 21.41 -4.56 -4.33
C GLU A 105 20.51 -3.84 -3.33
N PRO A 106 21.11 -3.22 -2.28
CA PRO A 106 20.32 -2.41 -1.34
C PRO A 106 19.63 -1.24 -2.04
N ILE A 107 18.37 -1.01 -1.68
CA ILE A 107 17.60 0.13 -2.18
C ILE A 107 17.89 1.35 -1.30
N ASN A 108 18.05 2.53 -1.91
CA ASN A 108 18.31 3.76 -1.17
C ASN A 108 17.21 4.02 -0.13
N ILE A 109 17.60 4.39 1.09
CA ILE A 109 16.69 4.65 2.20
C ILE A 109 15.67 5.74 1.87
N GLN A 110 16.08 6.80 1.19
CA GLN A 110 15.19 7.89 0.78
C GLN A 110 14.09 7.38 -0.15
N ARG A 111 14.43 6.46 -1.04
CA ARG A 111 13.46 5.85 -1.95
C ARG A 111 12.48 4.96 -1.20
N LEU A 112 12.96 4.18 -0.23
CA LEU A 112 12.11 3.36 0.63
C LEU A 112 11.20 4.21 1.51
N GLU A 113 11.69 5.34 2.00
CA GLU A 113 10.91 6.29 2.81
C GLU A 113 9.75 6.88 2.00
N ALA A 114 10.00 7.22 0.74
CA ALA A 114 8.98 7.78 -0.14
C ALA A 114 7.98 6.72 -0.58
N ARG A 115 8.44 5.49 -0.83
CA ARG A 115 7.60 4.40 -1.33
C ARG A 115 8.10 3.05 -0.83
N PRO A 116 7.68 2.64 0.35
CA PRO A 116 8.11 1.37 0.96
C PRO A 116 7.74 0.08 0.17
#